data_5567194d863bb7f9e54a6b43babea16a
#
_entry.id   5567194d863bb7f9e54a6b43babea16a
#
_cell.length_a   1.000
_cell.length_b   1.000
_cell.length_c   1.000
_cell.angle_alpha   90.00
_cell.angle_beta   90.00
_cell.angle_gamma   90.00
#
_symmetry.space_group_name_H-M   'P 1'
#
loop_
_entity.id
_entity.type
_entity.pdbx_description
1 polymer ?
#
loop_
_entity_poly.entity_id
_entity_poly.type
_entity_poly.pdbx_seq_one_letter_code
_entity_poly.pdbx_strand_id
1 'polypeptide(L)'
;MSPRLNLYSAALPTSDIDPVAVIGASGALGFGVAVRLVQAGVPVAIGSRDAERARQTVERAQAAIPGSICTPHDNAGAVSAASVVILSVPFRNQSETLTNLKEALRPGQLLIDATVPLAAAVSGKATRMLGVWQGSAAQQAQEMVPAGVRVVSALHTLSATSLSELQHPLQQDVLLCGDSRADKRDAAELLERIEGLRCVDCGRLEMARITESLTALLISVNARYKVHAGVRLTGLPDRLER
;
A
#
# COMPACT_ATOMS: atom_id res chain seq x y z
N MET A 1 -11.68 -20.90 -31.16
CA MET A 1 -11.04 -20.43 -29.92
C MET A 1 -9.58 -20.14 -30.25
N SER A 2 -9.26 -18.89 -30.58
CA SER A 2 -7.86 -18.48 -30.83
C SER A 2 -7.19 -18.06 -29.53
N PRO A 3 -5.94 -18.46 -29.25
CA PRO A 3 -5.21 -18.00 -28.08
C PRO A 3 -4.87 -16.52 -28.30
N ARG A 4 -5.37 -15.65 -27.42
CA ARG A 4 -4.96 -14.24 -27.38
C ARG A 4 -3.52 -14.19 -26.92
N LEU A 5 -2.61 -13.79 -27.80
CA LEU A 5 -1.24 -13.47 -27.47
C LEU A 5 -1.21 -12.38 -26.37
N ASN A 6 -0.55 -12.72 -25.29
CA ASN A 6 -0.27 -11.80 -24.17
C ASN A 6 0.85 -10.84 -24.62
N LEU A 7 0.48 -9.65 -25.13
CA LEU A 7 1.40 -8.63 -25.69
C LEU A 7 2.05 -7.73 -24.62
N TYR A 8 2.00 -8.09 -23.34
CA TYR A 8 2.56 -7.29 -22.24
C TYR A 8 3.66 -7.99 -21.44
N SER A 9 4.48 -8.80 -22.10
CA SER A 9 5.72 -9.33 -21.53
C SER A 9 6.96 -8.62 -22.10
N ALA A 10 6.90 -7.30 -22.26
CA ALA A 10 8.12 -6.51 -22.34
C ALA A 10 8.38 -5.95 -20.95
N ALA A 11 9.11 -6.70 -20.13
CA ALA A 11 9.70 -6.17 -18.91
C ALA A 11 10.57 -4.97 -19.32
N LEU A 12 10.20 -3.76 -18.90
CA LEU A 12 11.08 -2.60 -18.98
C LEU A 12 12.39 -2.97 -18.27
N PRO A 13 13.56 -2.53 -18.76
CA PRO A 13 14.80 -2.78 -18.06
C PRO A 13 14.70 -2.24 -16.63
N THR A 14 14.97 -3.08 -15.65
CA THR A 14 14.80 -2.83 -14.21
C THR A 14 15.71 -1.73 -13.67
N SER A 15 16.62 -1.18 -14.47
CA SER A 15 17.59 -0.15 -14.09
C SER A 15 17.03 1.27 -14.01
N ASP A 16 15.85 1.55 -14.59
CA ASP A 16 15.29 2.91 -14.73
C ASP A 16 14.03 3.17 -13.88
N ILE A 17 13.66 2.21 -13.02
CA ILE A 17 12.49 2.38 -12.14
C ILE A 17 12.98 2.83 -10.77
N ASP A 18 12.55 4.02 -10.34
CA ASP A 18 12.78 4.48 -8.97
C ASP A 18 12.22 3.46 -7.96
N PRO A 19 12.94 3.16 -6.88
CA PRO A 19 12.45 2.25 -5.86
C PRO A 19 11.20 2.81 -5.20
N VAL A 20 10.34 1.92 -4.71
CA VAL A 20 9.21 2.24 -3.84
C VAL A 20 9.63 2.03 -2.39
N ALA A 21 9.51 3.05 -1.56
CA ALA A 21 9.74 2.90 -0.14
C ALA A 21 8.51 2.26 0.53
N VAL A 22 8.72 1.21 1.33
CA VAL A 22 7.66 0.62 2.14
C VAL A 22 8.02 0.78 3.61
N ILE A 23 7.34 1.72 4.27
CA ILE A 23 7.48 2.01 5.70
C ILE A 23 6.51 1.11 6.47
N GLY A 24 7.06 0.29 7.37
CA GLY A 24 6.29 -0.74 8.09
C GLY A 24 6.26 -2.10 7.39
N ALA A 25 7.18 -2.37 6.45
CA ALA A 25 7.29 -3.64 5.73
C ALA A 25 7.60 -4.86 6.62
N SER A 26 8.00 -4.67 7.87
CA SER A 26 8.10 -5.77 8.84
C SER A 26 6.73 -6.29 9.31
N GLY A 27 5.65 -5.53 9.11
CA GLY A 27 4.27 -5.92 9.36
C GLY A 27 3.70 -6.77 8.22
N ALA A 28 2.64 -7.54 8.50
CA ALA A 28 2.09 -8.50 7.53
C ALA A 28 1.60 -7.85 6.22
N LEU A 29 0.86 -6.73 6.30
CA LEU A 29 0.39 -6.02 5.11
C LEU A 29 1.55 -5.42 4.32
N GLY A 30 2.43 -4.66 4.99
CA GLY A 30 3.57 -4.01 4.33
C GLY A 30 4.53 -5.02 3.70
N PHE A 31 4.79 -6.15 4.36
CA PHE A 31 5.59 -7.23 3.79
C PHE A 31 4.94 -7.82 2.53
N GLY A 32 3.64 -8.14 2.61
CA GLY A 32 2.92 -8.70 1.48
C GLY A 32 2.91 -7.77 0.26
N VAL A 33 2.72 -6.46 0.48
CA VAL A 33 2.80 -5.45 -0.60
C VAL A 33 4.21 -5.37 -1.18
N ALA A 34 5.25 -5.33 -0.32
CA ALA A 34 6.64 -5.28 -0.75
C ALA A 34 7.02 -6.49 -1.62
N VAL A 35 6.67 -7.71 -1.19
CA VAL A 35 6.97 -8.94 -1.93
C VAL A 35 6.23 -9.00 -3.26
N ARG A 36 4.97 -8.55 -3.32
CA ARG A 36 4.22 -8.47 -4.59
C ARG A 36 4.80 -7.44 -5.55
N LEU A 37 5.27 -6.30 -5.04
CA LEU A 37 5.95 -5.30 -5.86
C LEU A 37 7.25 -5.83 -6.44
N VAL A 38 8.11 -6.48 -5.63
CA VAL A 38 9.35 -7.06 -6.16
C VAL A 38 9.08 -8.23 -7.12
N GLN A 39 8.02 -9.01 -6.90
CA GLN A 39 7.54 -10.04 -7.85
C GLN A 39 7.14 -9.42 -9.20
N ALA A 40 6.58 -8.22 -9.17
CA ALA A 40 6.23 -7.44 -10.37
C ALA A 40 7.43 -6.69 -11.00
N GLY A 41 8.65 -6.92 -10.51
CA GLY A 41 9.86 -6.29 -11.01
C GLY A 41 10.08 -4.85 -10.53
N VAL A 42 9.35 -4.39 -9.52
CA VAL A 42 9.52 -3.05 -8.92
C VAL A 42 10.57 -3.11 -7.82
N PRO A 43 11.65 -2.31 -7.87
CA PRO A 43 12.60 -2.21 -6.78
C PRO A 43 11.94 -1.67 -5.50
N VAL A 44 12.29 -2.24 -4.33
CA VAL A 44 11.68 -1.82 -3.06
C VAL A 44 12.76 -1.46 -2.03
N ALA A 45 12.62 -0.27 -1.44
CA ALA A 45 13.38 0.17 -0.28
C ALA A 45 12.57 -0.13 1.01
N ILE A 46 13.04 -1.08 1.81
CA ILE A 46 12.41 -1.46 3.08
C ILE A 46 12.84 -0.50 4.18
N GLY A 47 11.90 0.31 4.68
CA GLY A 47 12.12 1.20 5.81
C GLY A 47 11.78 0.54 7.14
N SER A 48 12.67 0.67 8.12
CA SER A 48 12.42 0.24 9.52
C SER A 48 13.12 1.18 10.49
N ARG A 49 12.57 1.29 11.71
CA ARG A 49 13.24 1.97 12.83
C ARG A 49 14.43 1.16 13.39
N ASP A 50 14.49 -0.11 13.06
CA ASP A 50 15.49 -1.08 13.47
C ASP A 50 16.18 -1.64 12.22
N ALA A 51 17.49 -1.39 12.09
CA ALA A 51 18.29 -1.80 10.93
C ALA A 51 18.34 -3.33 10.76
N GLU A 52 18.40 -4.08 11.87
CA GLU A 52 18.39 -5.54 11.81
C GLU A 52 17.06 -6.07 11.27
N ARG A 53 15.95 -5.48 11.72
CA ARG A 53 14.63 -5.84 11.24
C ARG A 53 14.43 -5.50 9.76
N ALA A 54 15.04 -4.41 9.28
CA ALA A 54 15.05 -4.09 7.85
C ALA A 54 15.79 -5.18 7.05
N ARG A 55 16.99 -5.59 7.49
CA ARG A 55 17.77 -6.67 6.85
C ARG A 55 17.01 -7.99 6.80
N GLN A 56 16.47 -8.43 7.94
CA GLN A 56 15.67 -9.67 8.01
C GLN A 56 14.44 -9.62 7.10
N THR A 57 13.81 -8.44 6.94
CA THR A 57 12.68 -8.27 6.04
C THR A 57 13.11 -8.41 4.58
N VAL A 58 14.27 -7.84 4.21
CA VAL A 58 14.86 -8.01 2.87
C VAL A 58 15.23 -9.45 2.60
N GLU A 59 15.90 -10.14 3.53
CA GLU A 59 16.26 -11.55 3.39
C GLU A 59 15.02 -12.42 3.16
N ARG A 60 13.94 -12.17 3.91
CA ARG A 60 12.66 -12.86 3.71
C ARG A 60 12.05 -12.59 2.32
N ALA A 61 12.13 -11.35 1.84
CA ALA A 61 11.64 -10.99 0.52
C ALA A 61 12.46 -11.65 -0.59
N GLN A 62 13.78 -11.65 -0.49
CA GLN A 62 14.68 -12.31 -1.43
C GLN A 62 14.57 -13.85 -1.40
N ALA A 63 14.30 -14.43 -0.23
CA ALA A 63 14.01 -15.86 -0.13
C ALA A 63 12.69 -16.23 -0.81
N ALA A 64 11.68 -15.35 -0.74
CA ALA A 64 10.39 -15.55 -1.42
C ALA A 64 10.50 -15.33 -2.94
N ILE A 65 11.28 -14.34 -3.38
CA ILE A 65 11.50 -13.97 -4.79
C ILE A 65 13.01 -13.84 -5.05
N PRO A 66 13.69 -14.93 -5.41
CA PRO A 66 15.13 -14.90 -5.70
C PRO A 66 15.46 -13.92 -6.83
N GLY A 67 16.52 -13.14 -6.63
CA GLY A 67 16.95 -12.12 -7.60
C GLY A 67 16.17 -10.82 -7.56
N SER A 68 15.22 -10.66 -6.62
CA SER A 68 14.48 -9.40 -6.46
C SER A 68 15.37 -8.26 -5.96
N ILE A 69 15.08 -7.04 -6.43
CA ILE A 69 15.78 -5.82 -6.02
C ILE A 69 15.05 -5.28 -4.78
N CYS A 70 15.60 -5.59 -3.60
CA CYS A 70 15.07 -5.15 -2.32
C CYS A 70 16.22 -4.73 -1.40
N THR A 71 16.18 -3.52 -0.86
CA THR A 71 17.28 -2.95 -0.06
C THR A 71 16.81 -2.52 1.34
N PRO A 72 17.61 -2.77 2.40
CA PRO A 72 17.28 -2.36 3.76
C PRO A 72 17.74 -0.93 4.03
N HIS A 73 16.90 -0.17 4.70
CA HIS A 73 17.17 1.22 5.10
C HIS A 73 16.57 1.50 6.48
N ASP A 74 17.01 2.56 7.12
CA ASP A 74 16.17 3.23 8.09
C ASP A 74 14.98 3.92 7.38
N ASN A 75 13.97 4.36 8.13
CA ASN A 75 12.78 4.94 7.52
C ASN A 75 13.09 6.19 6.69
N ALA A 76 13.99 7.06 7.15
CA ALA A 76 14.36 8.29 6.46
C ALA A 76 15.14 7.99 5.18
N GLY A 77 16.07 7.05 5.23
CA GLY A 77 16.84 6.60 4.07
C GLY A 77 15.95 5.95 3.00
N ALA A 78 14.97 5.12 3.40
CA ALA A 78 14.01 4.54 2.46
C ALA A 78 13.20 5.63 1.75
N VAL A 79 12.65 6.59 2.51
CA VAL A 79 11.88 7.72 1.95
C VAL A 79 12.75 8.57 1.02
N SER A 80 14.00 8.84 1.38
CA SER A 80 14.90 9.65 0.56
C SER A 80 15.28 9.01 -0.75
N ALA A 81 15.25 7.67 -0.83
CA ALA A 81 15.61 6.89 -2.01
C ALA A 81 14.44 6.72 -3.02
N ALA A 82 13.23 7.14 -2.69
CA ALA A 82 12.03 6.78 -3.42
C ALA A 82 11.22 8.00 -3.87
N SER A 83 10.54 7.91 -5.01
CA SER A 83 9.53 8.87 -5.45
C SER A 83 8.12 8.53 -4.91
N VAL A 84 7.88 7.26 -4.60
CA VAL A 84 6.63 6.77 -3.99
C VAL A 84 6.93 6.12 -2.66
N VAL A 85 6.16 6.49 -1.63
CA VAL A 85 6.26 5.97 -0.26
C VAL A 85 4.93 5.31 0.12
N ILE A 86 4.97 4.04 0.49
CA ILE A 86 3.82 3.32 1.04
C ILE A 86 3.95 3.30 2.57
N LEU A 87 3.00 3.90 3.26
CA LEU A 87 2.94 3.93 4.72
C LEU A 87 2.00 2.83 5.23
N SER A 88 2.57 1.74 5.73
CA SER A 88 1.86 0.56 6.24
C SER A 88 2.21 0.29 7.71
N VAL A 89 1.95 1.26 8.56
CA VAL A 89 2.17 1.14 10.00
C VAL A 89 0.82 1.05 10.74
N PRO A 90 0.77 0.50 11.96
CA PRO A 90 -0.43 0.63 12.81
C PRO A 90 -0.81 2.10 13.01
N PHE A 91 -2.10 2.43 13.00
CA PHE A 91 -2.59 3.83 13.13
C PHE A 91 -2.00 4.56 14.32
N ARG A 92 -1.84 3.90 15.49
CA ARG A 92 -1.20 4.50 16.68
C ARG A 92 0.21 5.05 16.44
N ASN A 93 0.89 4.55 15.40
CA ASN A 93 2.27 4.94 15.06
C ASN A 93 2.32 5.91 13.87
N GLN A 94 1.19 6.20 13.20
CA GLN A 94 1.15 7.04 12.00
C GLN A 94 1.71 8.43 12.27
N SER A 95 1.18 9.14 13.29
CA SER A 95 1.60 10.50 13.61
C SER A 95 3.09 10.59 13.97
N GLU A 96 3.56 9.70 14.86
CA GLU A 96 4.98 9.63 15.21
C GLU A 96 5.86 9.36 13.98
N THR A 97 5.45 8.41 13.15
CA THR A 97 6.19 8.05 11.94
C THR A 97 6.29 9.23 10.98
N LEU A 98 5.17 9.91 10.69
CA LEU A 98 5.14 11.06 9.80
C LEU A 98 5.92 12.25 10.35
N THR A 99 5.86 12.49 11.67
CA THR A 99 6.68 13.52 12.33
C THR A 99 8.17 13.24 12.15
N ASN A 100 8.60 11.99 12.35
CA ASN A 100 9.99 11.59 12.19
C ASN A 100 10.47 11.58 10.74
N LEU A 101 9.55 11.49 9.77
CA LEU A 101 9.85 11.51 8.34
C LEU A 101 9.75 12.90 7.72
N LYS A 102 9.34 13.92 8.48
CA LYS A 102 9.04 15.25 7.95
C LYS A 102 10.21 15.86 7.16
N GLU A 103 11.44 15.68 7.65
CA GLU A 103 12.65 16.21 6.98
C GLU A 103 13.12 15.35 5.80
N ALA A 104 12.71 14.08 5.73
CA ALA A 104 13.07 13.18 4.64
C ALA A 104 12.05 13.23 3.49
N LEU A 105 10.80 13.57 3.78
CA LEU A 105 9.76 13.75 2.77
C LEU A 105 9.98 15.03 1.97
N ARG A 106 9.85 14.95 0.66
CA ARG A 106 10.11 16.06 -0.28
C ARG A 106 8.90 16.38 -1.14
N PRO A 107 8.71 17.65 -1.53
CA PRO A 107 7.71 18.03 -2.51
C PRO A 107 7.79 17.17 -3.78
N GLY A 108 6.65 16.78 -4.30
CA GLY A 108 6.53 15.92 -5.47
C GLY A 108 6.47 14.42 -5.18
N GLN A 109 6.93 13.96 -4.00
CA GLN A 109 6.76 12.55 -3.62
C GLN A 109 5.28 12.20 -3.43
N LEU A 110 4.92 10.96 -3.76
CA LEU A 110 3.60 10.39 -3.54
C LEU A 110 3.62 9.52 -2.28
N LEU A 111 2.83 9.88 -1.27
CA LEU A 111 2.56 9.07 -0.10
C LEU A 111 1.26 8.28 -0.31
N ILE A 112 1.36 6.95 -0.38
CA ILE A 112 0.21 6.04 -0.36
C ILE A 112 0.00 5.62 1.10
N ASP A 113 -1.03 6.16 1.73
CA ASP A 113 -1.37 5.81 3.12
C ASP A 113 -2.28 4.58 3.16
N ALA A 114 -1.80 3.52 3.80
CA ALA A 114 -2.52 2.27 4.04
C ALA A 114 -2.94 2.11 5.50
N THR A 115 -2.83 3.16 6.32
CA THR A 115 -3.19 3.08 7.73
C THR A 115 -4.70 3.09 7.94
N VAL A 116 -5.17 2.35 8.94
CA VAL A 116 -6.59 2.26 9.28
C VAL A 116 -6.79 2.53 10.76
N PRO A 117 -7.67 3.47 11.15
CA PRO A 117 -7.88 3.81 12.55
C PRO A 117 -8.76 2.75 13.28
N LEU A 118 -8.25 1.53 13.37
CA LEU A 118 -8.89 0.44 14.10
C LEU A 118 -8.61 0.55 15.60
N ALA A 119 -9.62 0.27 16.42
CA ALA A 119 -9.46 0.27 17.88
C ALA A 119 -8.44 -0.79 18.37
N ALA A 120 -8.14 -1.82 17.57
CA ALA A 120 -7.05 -2.75 17.84
C ALA A 120 -5.69 -2.05 18.02
N ALA A 121 -5.48 -0.90 17.39
CA ALA A 121 -4.26 -0.10 17.56
C ALA A 121 -4.09 0.42 19.02
N VAL A 122 -5.17 0.48 19.81
CA VAL A 122 -5.21 0.96 21.20
C VAL A 122 -5.89 -0.06 22.12
N SER A 123 -5.62 -1.34 21.90
CA SER A 123 -6.15 -2.47 22.71
C SER A 123 -7.68 -2.67 22.67
N GLY A 124 -8.36 -2.10 21.68
CA GLY A 124 -9.78 -2.31 21.44
C GLY A 124 -10.05 -3.46 20.46
N LYS A 125 -11.31 -3.61 20.07
CA LYS A 125 -11.73 -4.63 19.09
C LYS A 125 -11.29 -4.24 17.67
N ALA A 126 -10.78 -5.20 16.91
CA ALA A 126 -10.37 -4.99 15.51
C ALA A 126 -11.52 -4.61 14.56
N THR A 127 -12.77 -4.89 14.95
CA THR A 127 -13.98 -4.52 14.19
C THR A 127 -14.55 -3.16 14.56
N ARG A 128 -13.87 -2.38 15.43
CA ARG A 128 -14.29 -1.04 15.82
C ARG A 128 -13.38 0.00 15.21
N MET A 129 -13.97 0.99 14.55
CA MET A 129 -13.26 2.18 14.08
C MET A 129 -13.06 3.18 15.21
N LEU A 130 -11.93 3.88 15.20
CA LEU A 130 -11.69 5.06 16.02
C LEU A 130 -12.10 6.30 15.24
N GLY A 131 -12.62 7.31 15.95
CA GLY A 131 -12.81 8.64 15.37
C GLY A 131 -11.47 9.33 15.13
N VAL A 132 -11.27 9.87 13.95
CA VAL A 132 -10.13 10.72 13.60
C VAL A 132 -10.65 12.14 13.41
N TRP A 133 -9.99 13.11 14.06
CA TRP A 133 -10.44 14.51 14.03
C TRP A 133 -10.51 15.07 12.60
N GLN A 134 -9.55 14.72 11.76
CA GLN A 134 -9.47 15.12 10.36
C GLN A 134 -10.49 14.42 9.45
N GLY A 135 -11.20 13.41 9.99
CA GLY A 135 -12.18 12.61 9.26
C GLY A 135 -11.69 11.21 8.87
N SER A 136 -10.39 11.04 8.56
CA SER A 136 -9.77 9.76 8.20
C SER A 136 -8.29 9.74 8.54
N ALA A 137 -7.66 8.56 8.55
CA ALA A 137 -6.22 8.44 8.74
C ALA A 137 -5.44 9.12 7.59
N ALA A 138 -5.90 8.98 6.36
CA ALA A 138 -5.27 9.62 5.21
C ALA A 138 -5.41 11.16 5.24
N GLN A 139 -6.53 11.70 5.71
CA GLN A 139 -6.67 13.15 5.91
C GLN A 139 -5.75 13.66 7.03
N GLN A 140 -5.58 12.89 8.12
CA GLN A 140 -4.56 13.19 9.13
C GLN A 140 -3.16 13.18 8.53
N ALA A 141 -2.82 12.17 7.71
CA ALA A 141 -1.53 12.12 7.02
C ALA A 141 -1.31 13.35 6.14
N GLN A 142 -2.32 13.79 5.38
CA GLN A 142 -2.25 14.98 4.51
C GLN A 142 -1.92 16.25 5.28
N GLU A 143 -2.46 16.42 6.50
CA GLU A 143 -2.14 17.60 7.34
C GLU A 143 -0.73 17.52 7.95
N MET A 144 -0.17 16.32 8.11
CA MET A 144 1.12 16.11 8.78
C MET A 144 2.32 16.15 7.83
N VAL A 145 2.14 15.82 6.55
CA VAL A 145 3.24 15.83 5.58
C VAL A 145 3.64 17.25 5.17
N PRO A 146 4.89 17.46 4.73
CA PRO A 146 5.32 18.76 4.19
C PRO A 146 4.49 19.20 2.98
N ALA A 147 4.40 20.52 2.78
CA ALA A 147 3.75 21.07 1.60
C ALA A 147 4.35 20.50 0.30
N GLY A 148 3.49 20.14 -0.64
CA GLY A 148 3.89 19.57 -1.93
C GLY A 148 4.08 18.04 -1.92
N VAL A 149 4.01 17.36 -0.78
CA VAL A 149 3.87 15.91 -0.72
C VAL A 149 2.42 15.56 -1.06
N ARG A 150 2.26 14.64 -2.02
CA ARG A 150 0.96 14.19 -2.53
C ARG A 150 0.46 13.01 -1.72
N VAL A 151 -0.80 12.97 -1.31
CA VAL A 151 -1.35 11.88 -0.50
C VAL A 151 -2.50 11.18 -1.21
N VAL A 152 -2.43 9.85 -1.25
CA VAL A 152 -3.49 8.95 -1.72
C VAL A 152 -3.74 7.89 -0.66
N SER A 153 -4.99 7.65 -0.35
CA SER A 153 -5.47 6.57 0.53
C SER A 153 -5.70 5.31 -0.28
N ALA A 154 -5.10 4.17 0.12
CA ALA A 154 -5.22 2.90 -0.60
C ALA A 154 -4.87 1.67 0.25
N LEU A 155 -5.09 0.46 -0.29
CA LEU A 155 -4.64 -0.85 0.24
C LEU A 155 -5.39 -1.37 1.48
N HIS A 156 -6.37 -0.66 2.01
CA HIS A 156 -7.06 -0.97 3.28
C HIS A 156 -7.86 -2.29 3.24
N THR A 157 -8.30 -2.71 2.05
CA THR A 157 -9.17 -3.88 1.85
C THR A 157 -8.40 -5.15 1.49
N LEU A 158 -7.07 -5.06 1.34
CA LEU A 158 -6.25 -6.22 0.99
C LEU A 158 -5.96 -7.09 2.21
N SER A 159 -6.13 -8.41 2.04
CA SER A 159 -5.74 -9.37 3.04
C SER A 159 -4.22 -9.63 2.99
N ALA A 160 -3.54 -9.49 4.13
CA ALA A 160 -2.12 -9.83 4.23
C ALA A 160 -1.85 -11.30 3.89
N THR A 161 -2.80 -12.20 4.20
CA THR A 161 -2.69 -13.62 3.85
C THR A 161 -2.74 -13.79 2.33
N SER A 162 -3.73 -13.19 1.65
CA SER A 162 -3.83 -13.26 0.19
C SER A 162 -2.62 -12.64 -0.52
N LEU A 163 -2.06 -11.56 0.03
CA LEU A 163 -0.81 -10.98 -0.46
C LEU A 163 0.37 -11.95 -0.38
N SER A 164 0.41 -12.81 0.63
CA SER A 164 1.48 -13.78 0.84
C SER A 164 1.36 -15.03 -0.04
N GLU A 165 0.21 -15.27 -0.65
CA GLU A 165 -0.05 -16.41 -1.55
C GLU A 165 0.43 -16.09 -2.98
N LEU A 166 1.75 -16.02 -3.18
CA LEU A 166 2.40 -15.49 -4.38
C LEU A 166 2.11 -16.27 -5.67
N GLN A 167 1.58 -17.48 -5.57
CA GLN A 167 1.26 -18.35 -6.71
C GLN A 167 -0.07 -18.01 -7.40
N HIS A 168 -0.88 -17.13 -6.79
CA HIS A 168 -2.20 -16.79 -7.29
C HIS A 168 -2.36 -15.27 -7.47
N PRO A 169 -2.99 -14.81 -8.56
CA PRO A 169 -3.37 -13.41 -8.73
C PRO A 169 -4.42 -13.02 -7.69
N LEU A 170 -4.43 -11.75 -7.29
CA LEU A 170 -5.24 -11.28 -6.16
C LEU A 170 -6.74 -11.12 -6.47
N GLN A 171 -7.14 -10.86 -7.69
CA GLN A 171 -8.53 -10.66 -8.12
C GLN A 171 -9.35 -9.70 -7.21
N GLN A 172 -8.73 -8.61 -6.78
CA GLN A 172 -9.32 -7.66 -5.84
C GLN A 172 -9.24 -6.23 -6.38
N ASP A 173 -10.15 -5.36 -5.89
CA ASP A 173 -10.09 -3.94 -6.16
C ASP A 173 -9.34 -3.22 -5.04
N VAL A 174 -8.46 -2.31 -5.44
CA VAL A 174 -7.85 -1.32 -4.56
C VAL A 174 -8.63 -0.02 -4.70
N LEU A 175 -9.25 0.40 -3.61
CA LEU A 175 -10.06 1.61 -3.56
C LEU A 175 -9.15 2.81 -3.30
N LEU A 176 -9.06 3.73 -4.26
CA LEU A 176 -8.20 4.90 -4.20
C LEU A 176 -9.02 6.15 -3.83
N CYS A 177 -8.58 6.90 -2.82
CA CYS A 177 -9.10 8.23 -2.53
C CYS A 177 -7.95 9.25 -2.53
N GLY A 178 -8.18 10.42 -3.16
CA GLY A 178 -7.18 11.47 -3.26
C GLY A 178 -7.74 12.70 -3.95
N ASP A 179 -7.24 13.89 -3.61
CA ASP A 179 -7.78 15.14 -4.13
C ASP A 179 -7.34 15.45 -5.56
N SER A 180 -6.21 14.89 -5.98
CA SER A 180 -5.70 15.01 -7.34
C SER A 180 -5.98 13.73 -8.16
N ARG A 181 -6.55 13.90 -9.35
CA ARG A 181 -6.75 12.81 -10.30
C ARG A 181 -5.42 12.22 -10.79
N ALA A 182 -4.42 13.08 -11.00
CA ALA A 182 -3.09 12.66 -11.41
C ALA A 182 -2.42 11.78 -10.35
N ASP A 183 -2.52 12.14 -9.07
CA ASP A 183 -1.91 11.37 -7.97
C ASP A 183 -2.53 9.99 -7.83
N LYS A 184 -3.86 9.88 -7.99
CA LYS A 184 -4.56 8.60 -8.00
C LYS A 184 -4.16 7.74 -9.21
N ARG A 185 -3.93 8.35 -10.37
CA ARG A 185 -3.44 7.65 -11.55
C ARG A 185 -2.04 7.10 -11.31
N ASP A 186 -1.10 7.92 -10.78
CA ASP A 186 0.25 7.49 -10.47
C ASP A 186 0.25 6.32 -9.47
N ALA A 187 -0.58 6.41 -8.41
CA ALA A 187 -0.77 5.31 -7.45
C ALA A 187 -1.32 4.03 -8.13
N ALA A 188 -2.29 4.18 -9.02
CA ALA A 188 -2.89 3.06 -9.72
C ALA A 188 -1.91 2.40 -10.69
N GLU A 189 -1.11 3.17 -11.43
CA GLU A 189 -0.07 2.65 -12.34
C GLU A 189 0.97 1.79 -11.61
N LEU A 190 1.31 2.17 -10.37
CA LEU A 190 2.17 1.35 -9.52
C LEU A 190 1.46 0.10 -9.03
N LEU A 191 0.29 0.25 -8.42
CA LEU A 191 -0.38 -0.85 -7.70
C LEU A 191 -0.92 -1.93 -8.65
N GLU A 192 -1.33 -1.57 -9.87
CA GLU A 192 -1.79 -2.53 -10.87
C GLU A 192 -0.65 -3.32 -11.55
N ARG A 193 0.62 -3.04 -11.23
CA ARG A 193 1.72 -3.95 -11.54
C ARG A 193 1.60 -5.26 -10.75
N ILE A 194 0.96 -5.22 -9.59
CA ILE A 194 0.64 -6.41 -8.80
C ILE A 194 -0.48 -7.18 -9.50
N GLU A 195 -0.19 -8.38 -9.95
CA GLU A 195 -1.12 -9.20 -10.73
C GLU A 195 -2.46 -9.43 -10.01
N GLY A 196 -3.54 -9.13 -10.72
CA GLY A 196 -4.91 -9.34 -10.25
C GLY A 196 -5.49 -8.18 -9.46
N LEU A 197 -4.73 -7.10 -9.21
CA LEU A 197 -5.29 -5.86 -8.66
C LEU A 197 -5.90 -5.00 -9.77
N ARG A 198 -7.05 -4.40 -9.46
CA ARG A 198 -7.69 -3.32 -10.23
C ARG A 198 -7.88 -2.15 -9.30
N CYS A 199 -7.37 -0.97 -9.67
CA CYS A 199 -7.53 0.24 -8.89
C CYS A 199 -8.81 0.98 -9.31
N VAL A 200 -9.60 1.38 -8.32
CA VAL A 200 -10.87 2.10 -8.51
C VAL A 200 -10.77 3.48 -7.86
N ASP A 201 -10.98 4.53 -8.65
CA ASP A 201 -11.08 5.91 -8.15
C ASP A 201 -12.39 6.08 -7.37
N CYS A 202 -12.29 6.20 -6.05
CA CYS A 202 -13.41 6.39 -5.13
C CYS A 202 -13.67 7.87 -4.77
N GLY A 203 -13.00 8.79 -5.46
CA GLY A 203 -13.22 10.22 -5.29
C GLY A 203 -12.13 10.92 -4.48
N ARG A 204 -12.54 12.00 -3.81
CA ARG A 204 -11.62 12.86 -3.03
C ARG A 204 -11.13 12.16 -1.77
N LEU A 205 -10.07 12.72 -1.16
CA LEU A 205 -9.45 12.16 0.05
C LEU A 205 -10.44 12.04 1.22
N GLU A 206 -11.47 12.88 1.30
CA GLU A 206 -12.54 12.79 2.30
C GLU A 206 -13.31 11.44 2.26
N MET A 207 -13.31 10.74 1.10
CA MET A 207 -13.93 9.42 0.96
C MET A 207 -13.13 8.32 1.64
N ALA A 208 -11.87 8.59 2.02
CA ALA A 208 -11.03 7.64 2.74
C ALA A 208 -11.69 7.14 4.04
N ARG A 209 -12.46 7.98 4.73
CA ARG A 209 -13.24 7.57 5.92
C ARG A 209 -14.14 6.36 5.67
N ILE A 210 -14.63 6.21 4.44
CA ILE A 210 -15.50 5.09 4.06
C ILE A 210 -14.66 3.88 3.65
N THR A 211 -13.64 4.08 2.80
CA THR A 211 -12.79 2.98 2.31
C THR A 211 -11.95 2.37 3.43
N GLU A 212 -11.41 3.16 4.35
CA GLU A 212 -10.74 2.69 5.58
C GLU A 212 -11.68 1.84 6.45
N SER A 213 -12.95 2.24 6.58
CA SER A 213 -13.94 1.53 7.41
C SER A 213 -14.28 0.13 6.87
N LEU A 214 -14.10 -0.13 5.58
CA LEU A 214 -14.31 -1.46 4.99
C LEU A 214 -13.36 -2.51 5.59
N THR A 215 -12.21 -2.11 6.11
CA THR A 215 -11.29 -3.01 6.82
C THR A 215 -12.00 -3.67 8.01
N ALA A 216 -12.70 -2.90 8.84
CA ALA A 216 -13.43 -3.43 9.99
C ALA A 216 -14.55 -4.41 9.57
N LEU A 217 -15.24 -4.09 8.45
CA LEU A 217 -16.25 -4.97 7.86
C LEU A 217 -15.62 -6.28 7.39
N LEU A 218 -14.52 -6.22 6.63
CA LEU A 218 -13.84 -7.40 6.10
C LEU A 218 -13.27 -8.27 7.22
N ILE A 219 -12.73 -7.68 8.29
CA ILE A 219 -12.30 -8.45 9.48
C ILE A 219 -13.49 -9.23 10.06
N SER A 220 -14.67 -8.62 10.17
CA SER A 220 -15.88 -9.30 10.67
C SER A 220 -16.33 -10.42 9.73
N VAL A 221 -16.37 -10.18 8.42
CA VAL A 221 -16.72 -11.18 7.40
C VAL A 221 -15.74 -12.36 7.43
N ASN A 222 -14.45 -12.07 7.42
CA ASN A 222 -13.38 -13.08 7.41
C ASN A 222 -13.41 -13.96 8.67
N ALA A 223 -13.67 -13.36 9.84
CA ALA A 223 -13.82 -14.11 11.09
C ALA A 223 -15.04 -15.01 11.07
N ARG A 224 -16.16 -14.57 10.49
CA ARG A 224 -17.43 -15.34 10.44
C ARG A 224 -17.37 -16.49 9.45
N TYR A 225 -16.84 -16.26 8.25
CA TYR A 225 -16.83 -17.23 7.16
C TYR A 225 -15.53 -18.03 7.05
N LYS A 226 -14.49 -17.69 7.85
CA LYS A 226 -13.17 -18.34 7.83
C LYS A 226 -12.49 -18.24 6.45
N VAL A 227 -12.55 -17.07 5.84
CA VAL A 227 -12.00 -16.76 4.51
C VAL A 227 -11.09 -15.54 4.57
N HIS A 228 -10.49 -15.21 3.42
CA HIS A 228 -9.69 -13.99 3.21
C HIS A 228 -10.34 -13.13 2.12
N ALA A 229 -11.58 -12.70 2.36
CA ALA A 229 -12.34 -11.88 1.44
C ALA A 229 -11.69 -10.50 1.24
N GLY A 230 -11.76 -10.02 0.00
CA GLY A 230 -11.46 -8.64 -0.39
C GLY A 230 -12.69 -7.95 -0.94
N VAL A 231 -12.48 -6.83 -1.64
CA VAL A 231 -13.54 -6.09 -2.32
C VAL A 231 -13.40 -6.25 -3.82
N ARG A 232 -14.55 -6.45 -4.51
CA ARG A 232 -14.66 -6.33 -5.96
C ARG A 232 -15.95 -5.59 -6.29
N LEU A 233 -15.84 -4.43 -6.92
CA LEU A 233 -17.00 -3.64 -7.36
C LEU A 233 -17.50 -4.18 -8.70
N THR A 234 -18.75 -4.62 -8.71
CA THR A 234 -19.42 -5.09 -9.92
C THR A 234 -19.95 -3.92 -10.76
N GLY A 235 -20.20 -4.15 -12.06
CA GLY A 235 -20.73 -3.13 -12.97
C GLY A 235 -19.69 -2.12 -13.48
N LEU A 236 -18.42 -2.26 -13.07
CA LEU A 236 -17.31 -1.48 -13.61
C LEU A 236 -16.56 -2.30 -14.68
N PRO A 237 -15.99 -1.66 -15.72
CA PRO A 237 -15.14 -2.34 -16.68
C PRO A 237 -13.89 -2.92 -16.01
N ASP A 238 -13.31 -3.98 -16.60
CA ASP A 238 -12.10 -4.61 -16.07
C ASP A 238 -10.88 -3.68 -16.08
N ARG A 239 -10.86 -2.73 -17.01
CA ARG A 239 -9.93 -1.60 -17.02
C ARG A 239 -10.72 -0.30 -16.96
N LEU A 240 -10.40 0.52 -15.97
CA LEU A 240 -10.97 1.86 -15.87
C LEU A 240 -10.17 2.80 -16.78
N GLU A 241 -10.87 3.58 -17.60
CA GLU A 241 -10.26 4.71 -18.32
C GLU A 241 -9.80 5.76 -17.28
N ARG A 242 -8.56 6.22 -17.41
CA ARG A 242 -7.90 7.12 -16.45
C ARG A 242 -7.61 8.49 -17.05
#